data_7b22b8582a4daa4527d03e24b1e11b27
#
_entry.id   7b22b8582a4daa4527d03e24b1e11b27
#
_cell.length_a   1.000
_cell.length_b   1.000
_cell.length_c   1.000
_cell.angle_alpha   90.00
_cell.angle_beta   90.00
_cell.angle_gamma   90.00
#
_symmetry.space_group_name_H-M   'P 1'
#
loop_
_entity.id
_entity.type
_entity.pdbx_description
1 polymer ?
#
loop_
_entity_poly.entity_id
_entity_poly.type
_entity_poly.pdbx_seq_one_letter_code
_entity_poly.pdbx_strand_id
1 'polypeptide(L)'
;GDVYKRQLHNGHADLVERAAKIFGRVVLGIATSPHKSPGELTVRIDLAKEALAHVKDVDVIGFNTLTVDFAREIDAEIILKGIRTFTDFEYEFQMLNMNRALKPGLETVFLAPSEEFSYISSTLVRQIAGYGGDVSQFVHPVVARALADGTI
;
A
#
# COMPACT_ATOMS: atom_id res chain seq x y z
N GLY A 1 1.91 -8.40 7.55
CA GLY A 1 2.65 -7.25 8.04
C GLY A 1 1.80 -6.00 7.96
N ASP A 2 1.97 -5.13 8.91
CA ASP A 2 1.13 -3.96 9.11
C ASP A 2 1.08 -3.04 7.89
N VAL A 3 0.03 -3.13 7.11
CA VAL A 3 -0.34 -2.16 6.07
C VAL A 3 -0.42 -0.74 6.68
N TYR A 4 -0.66 -0.66 7.98
CA TYR A 4 -0.88 0.58 8.75
C TYR A 4 0.33 1.51 8.88
N LYS A 5 1.54 1.01 8.67
CA LYS A 5 2.77 1.78 8.90
C LYS A 5 3.62 2.01 7.65
N ARG A 6 3.11 1.62 6.49
CA ARG A 6 3.92 1.64 5.26
C ARG A 6 3.81 2.97 4.55
N GLN A 7 4.96 3.57 4.30
CA GLN A 7 5.08 4.67 3.36
C GLN A 7 4.99 4.11 1.93
N LEU A 8 4.35 4.87 1.04
CA LEU A 8 4.32 4.52 -0.37
C LEU A 8 5.74 4.61 -0.93
N HIS A 9 6.28 3.49 -1.37
CA HIS A 9 7.56 3.43 -2.05
C HIS A 9 7.39 2.95 -3.50
N ASN A 10 8.48 2.98 -4.27
CA ASN A 10 8.44 2.66 -5.69
C ASN A 10 7.93 1.24 -5.98
N GLY A 11 8.14 0.29 -5.08
CA GLY A 11 7.57 -1.05 -5.22
C GLY A 11 6.04 -1.08 -5.13
N HIS A 12 5.44 -0.24 -4.29
CA HIS A 12 3.99 -0.09 -4.25
C HIS A 12 3.45 0.58 -5.52
N ALA A 13 4.11 1.62 -6.00
CA ALA A 13 3.72 2.30 -7.23
C ALA A 13 3.78 1.35 -8.44
N ASP A 14 4.84 0.57 -8.57
CA ASP A 14 4.97 -0.47 -9.60
C ASP A 14 3.82 -1.47 -9.55
N LEU A 15 3.50 -1.97 -8.36
CA LEU A 15 2.41 -2.91 -8.17
C LEU A 15 1.06 -2.33 -8.61
N VAL A 16 0.77 -1.08 -8.24
CA VAL A 16 -0.47 -0.37 -8.61
C VAL A 16 -0.55 -0.15 -10.12
N GLU A 17 0.53 0.27 -10.75
CA GLU A 17 0.60 0.46 -12.21
C GLU A 17 0.33 -0.85 -12.96
N ARG A 18 0.93 -1.93 -12.53
CA ARG A 18 0.75 -3.25 -13.13
C ARG A 18 -0.66 -3.79 -12.89
N ALA A 19 -1.20 -3.59 -11.69
CA ALA A 19 -2.57 -3.96 -11.36
C ALA A 19 -3.58 -3.21 -12.24
N ALA A 20 -3.38 -1.92 -12.47
CA ALA A 20 -4.23 -1.12 -13.34
C ALA A 20 -4.24 -1.65 -14.78
N LYS A 21 -3.10 -2.13 -15.28
CA LYS A 21 -3.01 -2.76 -16.61
C LYS A 21 -3.75 -4.11 -16.68
N ILE A 22 -3.74 -4.88 -15.59
CA ILE A 22 -4.33 -6.23 -15.56
C ILE A 22 -5.84 -6.17 -15.31
N PHE A 23 -6.26 -5.36 -14.35
CA PHE A 23 -7.62 -5.34 -13.83
C PHE A 23 -8.46 -4.13 -14.30
N GLY A 24 -7.83 -3.15 -14.94
CA GLY A 24 -8.45 -1.89 -15.31
C GLY A 24 -8.55 -0.94 -14.13
N ARG A 25 -9.65 -0.95 -13.38
CA ARG A 25 -9.83 -0.07 -12.22
C ARG A 25 -9.20 -0.66 -10.96
N VAL A 26 -8.44 0.17 -10.24
CA VAL A 26 -7.79 -0.19 -8.97
C VAL A 26 -8.12 0.83 -7.90
N VAL A 27 -8.41 0.36 -6.71
CA VAL A 27 -8.49 1.19 -5.50
C VAL A 27 -7.29 0.88 -4.62
N LEU A 28 -6.45 1.88 -4.36
CA LEU A 28 -5.42 1.81 -3.35
C LEU A 28 -6.02 2.20 -2.00
N GLY A 29 -6.26 1.20 -1.15
CA GLY A 29 -6.73 1.41 0.20
C GLY A 29 -5.57 1.77 1.14
N ILE A 30 -5.66 2.91 1.83
CA ILE A 30 -4.70 3.31 2.87
C ILE A 30 -5.36 3.15 4.22
N ALA A 31 -4.90 2.16 4.97
CA ALA A 31 -5.44 1.86 6.28
C ALA A 31 -4.80 2.76 7.35
N THR A 32 -5.58 3.11 8.36
CA THR A 32 -5.09 3.72 9.59
C THR A 32 -5.57 2.93 10.81
N SER A 33 -4.87 3.07 11.93
CA SER A 33 -5.32 2.48 13.18
C SER A 33 -6.19 3.48 13.96
N PRO A 34 -7.06 3.00 14.85
CA PRO A 34 -7.89 3.87 15.71
C PRO A 34 -7.09 4.86 16.59
N HIS A 35 -5.80 4.58 16.79
CA HIS A 35 -4.92 5.37 17.65
C HIS A 35 -4.12 6.45 16.91
N LYS A 36 -4.29 6.58 15.59
CA LYS A 36 -3.61 7.58 14.77
C LYS A 36 -4.52 8.77 14.48
N SER A 37 -3.90 9.95 14.35
CA SER A 37 -4.65 11.17 14.05
C SER A 37 -5.26 11.13 12.65
N PRO A 38 -6.48 11.68 12.46
CA PRO A 38 -7.08 11.78 11.13
C PRO A 38 -6.22 12.58 10.14
N GLY A 39 -5.47 13.56 10.62
CA GLY A 39 -4.59 14.38 9.78
C GLY A 39 -3.44 13.58 9.16
N GLU A 40 -2.90 12.61 9.88
CA GLU A 40 -1.84 11.73 9.35
C GLU A 40 -2.35 10.87 8.17
N LEU A 41 -3.57 10.39 8.26
CA LEU A 41 -4.19 9.65 7.15
C LEU A 41 -4.40 10.53 5.93
N THR A 42 -4.92 11.74 6.12
CA THR A 42 -5.14 12.70 5.03
C THR A 42 -3.84 13.00 4.28
N VAL A 43 -2.76 13.28 4.99
CA VAL A 43 -1.44 13.54 4.38
C VAL A 43 -0.97 12.35 3.56
N ARG A 44 -1.11 11.13 4.07
CA ARG A 44 -0.71 9.91 3.35
C ARG A 44 -1.53 9.70 2.08
N ILE A 45 -2.82 9.98 2.12
CA ILE A 45 -3.70 9.92 0.95
C ILE A 45 -3.26 10.94 -0.11
N ASP A 46 -3.01 12.17 0.28
CA ASP A 46 -2.61 13.24 -0.64
C ASP A 46 -1.27 12.93 -1.31
N LEU A 47 -0.30 12.45 -0.54
CA LEU A 47 1.00 12.02 -1.07
C LEU A 47 0.86 10.86 -2.05
N ALA A 48 0.02 9.88 -1.75
CA ALA A 48 -0.24 8.75 -2.63
C ALA A 48 -0.93 9.18 -3.93
N LYS A 49 -1.90 10.08 -3.85
CA LYS A 49 -2.56 10.66 -5.03
C LYS A 49 -1.57 11.38 -5.94
N GLU A 50 -0.68 12.17 -5.37
CA GLU A 50 0.33 12.89 -6.13
C GLU A 50 1.35 11.94 -6.76
N ALA A 51 1.84 10.96 -6.00
CA ALA A 51 2.78 9.96 -6.50
C ALA A 51 2.21 9.07 -7.61
N LEU A 52 0.90 8.84 -7.62
CA LEU A 52 0.20 7.99 -8.59
C LEU A 52 -0.59 8.79 -9.63
N ALA A 53 -0.44 10.11 -9.69
CA ALA A 53 -1.21 10.98 -10.58
C ALA A 53 -1.04 10.62 -12.08
N HIS A 54 0.07 9.99 -12.44
CA HIS A 54 0.37 9.54 -13.81
C HIS A 54 -0.31 8.22 -14.18
N VAL A 55 -0.93 7.52 -13.23
CA VAL A 55 -1.60 6.23 -13.48
C VAL A 55 -3.10 6.45 -13.61
N LYS A 56 -3.66 6.02 -14.74
CA LYS A 56 -5.11 6.10 -14.98
C LYS A 56 -5.85 5.02 -14.19
N ASP A 57 -7.13 5.29 -13.88
CA ASP A 57 -8.05 4.33 -13.29
C ASP A 57 -7.60 3.83 -11.90
N VAL A 58 -6.91 4.70 -11.16
CA VAL A 58 -6.51 4.45 -9.77
C VAL A 58 -7.16 5.47 -8.86
N ASP A 59 -7.94 4.97 -7.91
CA ASP A 59 -8.49 5.77 -6.81
C ASP A 59 -7.69 5.50 -5.52
N VAL A 60 -7.45 6.53 -4.73
CA VAL A 60 -6.80 6.40 -3.42
C VAL A 60 -7.82 6.74 -2.34
N ILE A 61 -8.10 5.77 -1.48
CA ILE A 61 -9.13 5.89 -0.44
C ILE A 61 -8.54 5.46 0.91
N GLY A 62 -8.70 6.32 1.93
CA GLY A 62 -8.35 5.96 3.31
C GLY A 62 -9.48 5.18 3.98
N PHE A 63 -9.14 4.27 4.88
CA PHE A 63 -10.11 3.55 5.69
C PHE A 63 -9.56 3.20 7.07
N ASN A 64 -10.47 3.01 8.03
CA ASN A 64 -10.16 2.69 9.43
C ASN A 64 -10.97 1.49 9.94
N THR A 65 -11.46 0.67 9.03
CA THR A 65 -12.25 -0.54 9.30
C THR A 65 -11.44 -1.79 9.00
N LEU A 66 -12.04 -2.96 9.18
CA LEU A 66 -11.46 -4.20 8.68
C LEU A 66 -11.35 -4.14 7.14
N THR A 67 -10.32 -4.74 6.59
CA THR A 67 -10.11 -4.79 5.14
C THR A 67 -11.31 -5.38 4.40
N VAL A 68 -11.95 -6.41 4.96
CA VAL A 68 -13.14 -7.03 4.36
C VAL A 68 -14.35 -6.10 4.35
N ASP A 69 -14.51 -5.27 5.39
CA ASP A 69 -15.59 -4.28 5.45
C ASP A 69 -15.35 -3.16 4.45
N PHE A 70 -14.12 -2.69 4.34
CA PHE A 70 -13.75 -1.73 3.32
C PHE A 70 -13.96 -2.29 1.90
N ALA A 71 -13.55 -3.54 1.65
CA ALA A 71 -13.80 -4.20 0.36
C ALA A 71 -15.30 -4.29 0.03
N ARG A 72 -16.13 -4.52 1.06
CA ARG A 72 -17.59 -4.54 0.90
C ARG A 72 -18.14 -3.15 0.58
N GLU A 73 -17.68 -2.11 1.24
CA GLU A 73 -18.10 -0.71 1.02
C GLU A 73 -17.83 -0.23 -0.40
N ILE A 74 -16.70 -0.63 -0.98
CA ILE A 74 -16.31 -0.25 -2.35
C ILE A 74 -16.70 -1.28 -3.41
N ASP A 75 -17.46 -2.31 -3.01
CA ASP A 75 -17.89 -3.41 -3.89
C ASP A 75 -16.73 -4.13 -4.59
N ALA A 76 -15.62 -4.31 -3.88
CA ALA A 76 -14.46 -5.04 -4.37
C ALA A 76 -14.64 -6.55 -4.20
N GLU A 77 -14.35 -7.29 -5.25
CA GLU A 77 -14.36 -8.76 -5.26
C GLU A 77 -12.94 -9.35 -5.11
N ILE A 78 -11.92 -8.53 -5.33
CA ILE A 78 -10.52 -8.96 -5.33
C ILE A 78 -9.69 -8.06 -4.42
N ILE A 79 -8.89 -8.67 -3.55
CA ILE A 79 -7.79 -8.01 -2.84
C ILE A 79 -6.48 -8.40 -3.54
N LEU A 80 -5.70 -7.39 -3.91
CA LEU A 80 -4.38 -7.60 -4.50
C LEU A 80 -3.30 -7.42 -3.45
N LYS A 81 -2.39 -8.37 -3.38
CA LYS A 81 -1.24 -8.35 -2.47
C LYS A 81 0.07 -8.55 -3.22
N GLY A 82 1.05 -7.72 -2.93
CA GLY A 82 2.43 -7.94 -3.36
C GLY A 82 3.15 -8.89 -2.41
N ILE A 83 3.81 -9.90 -2.95
CA ILE A 83 4.55 -10.91 -2.20
C ILE A 83 6.03 -10.86 -2.60
N ARG A 84 6.91 -10.61 -1.63
CA ARG A 84 8.37 -10.56 -1.84
C ARG A 84 9.10 -11.78 -1.31
N THR A 85 8.59 -12.41 -0.26
CA THR A 85 9.23 -13.49 0.46
C THR A 85 8.26 -14.62 0.81
N PHE A 86 8.77 -15.79 1.16
CA PHE A 86 7.96 -16.88 1.70
C PHE A 86 7.25 -16.49 3.01
N THR A 87 7.91 -15.71 3.85
CA THR A 87 7.32 -15.22 5.11
C THR A 87 6.13 -14.31 4.83
N ASP A 88 6.25 -13.40 3.86
CA ASP A 88 5.13 -12.56 3.41
C ASP A 88 3.97 -13.43 2.92
N PHE A 89 4.27 -14.43 2.08
CA PHE A 89 3.25 -15.34 1.55
C PHE A 89 2.53 -16.10 2.65
N GLU A 90 3.25 -16.66 3.60
CA GLU A 90 2.67 -17.43 4.70
C GLU A 90 1.69 -16.59 5.53
N TYR A 91 2.08 -15.37 5.88
CA TYR A 91 1.21 -14.43 6.60
C TYR A 91 -0.03 -14.05 5.77
N GLU A 92 0.15 -13.67 4.52
CA GLU A 92 -0.94 -13.25 3.64
C GLU A 92 -1.88 -14.42 3.29
N PHE A 93 -1.36 -15.64 3.23
CA PHE A 93 -2.17 -16.83 3.03
C PHE A 93 -3.11 -17.10 4.22
N GLN A 94 -2.65 -16.90 5.45
CA GLN A 94 -3.50 -16.97 6.63
C GLN A 94 -4.58 -15.89 6.59
N MET A 95 -4.22 -14.66 6.25
CA MET A 95 -5.17 -13.55 6.10
C MET A 95 -6.21 -13.82 5.01
N LEU A 96 -5.80 -14.40 3.90
CA LEU A 96 -6.71 -14.81 2.81
C LEU A 96 -7.81 -15.73 3.34
N ASN A 97 -7.46 -16.75 4.08
CA ASN A 97 -8.42 -17.70 4.61
C ASN A 97 -9.38 -17.04 5.61
N MET A 98 -8.88 -16.16 6.49
CA MET A 98 -9.73 -15.40 7.40
C MET A 98 -10.66 -14.44 6.65
N ASN A 99 -10.16 -13.73 5.66
CA ASN A 99 -10.96 -12.82 4.85
C ASN A 99 -12.07 -13.55 4.09
N ARG A 100 -11.77 -14.73 3.54
CA ARG A 100 -12.78 -15.59 2.91
C ARG A 100 -13.88 -16.03 3.86
N ALA A 101 -13.51 -16.37 5.10
CA ALA A 101 -14.50 -16.74 6.12
C ALA A 101 -15.42 -15.56 6.47
N LEU A 102 -14.88 -14.34 6.53
CA LEU A 102 -15.63 -13.13 6.86
C LEU A 102 -16.46 -12.59 5.68
N LYS A 103 -15.99 -12.76 4.46
CA LYS A 103 -16.69 -12.36 3.23
C LYS A 103 -16.52 -13.45 2.17
N PRO A 104 -17.43 -14.43 2.11
CA PRO A 104 -17.43 -15.42 1.04
C PRO A 104 -17.51 -14.75 -0.33
N GLY A 105 -16.73 -15.23 -1.28
CA GLY A 105 -16.64 -14.65 -2.63
C GLY A 105 -15.56 -13.59 -2.79
N LEU A 106 -14.94 -13.10 -1.71
CA LEU A 106 -13.78 -12.23 -1.78
C LEU A 106 -12.53 -13.05 -2.11
N GLU A 107 -11.89 -12.77 -3.24
CA GLU A 107 -10.68 -13.46 -3.66
C GLU A 107 -9.43 -12.61 -3.38
N THR A 108 -8.31 -13.29 -3.16
CA THR A 108 -7.01 -12.63 -3.02
C THR A 108 -6.09 -13.08 -4.15
N VAL A 109 -5.50 -12.12 -4.84
CA VAL A 109 -4.53 -12.34 -5.91
C VAL A 109 -3.17 -11.87 -5.44
N PHE A 110 -2.14 -12.69 -5.67
CA PHE A 110 -0.77 -12.35 -5.34
C PHE A 110 0.00 -11.97 -6.61
N LEU A 111 0.73 -10.86 -6.55
CA LEU A 111 1.68 -10.48 -7.58
C LEU A 111 3.09 -10.41 -7.00
N ALA A 112 4.04 -10.97 -7.75
CA ALA A 112 5.45 -10.75 -7.46
C ALA A 112 5.83 -9.31 -7.83
N PRO A 113 6.68 -8.63 -7.04
CA PRO A 113 7.20 -7.32 -7.40
C PRO A 113 8.12 -7.43 -8.61
N SER A 114 8.30 -6.32 -9.33
CA SER A 114 9.38 -6.21 -10.30
C SER A 114 10.72 -6.39 -9.59
N GLU A 115 11.66 -7.03 -10.27
CA GLU A 115 12.98 -7.37 -9.72
C GLU A 115 13.72 -6.13 -9.16
N GLU A 116 13.61 -5.04 -9.88
CA GLU A 116 14.14 -3.71 -9.55
C GLU A 116 13.66 -3.16 -8.20
N PHE A 117 12.46 -3.53 -7.75
CA PHE A 117 11.85 -3.01 -6.52
C PHE A 117 11.69 -4.05 -5.41
N SER A 118 12.11 -5.28 -5.66
CA SER A 118 11.86 -6.41 -4.75
C SER A 118 12.51 -6.26 -3.36
N TYR A 119 13.61 -5.51 -3.27
CA TYR A 119 14.37 -5.29 -2.04
C TYR A 119 13.89 -4.07 -1.23
N ILE A 120 12.99 -3.23 -1.77
CA ILE A 120 12.55 -2.01 -1.09
C ILE A 120 11.53 -2.37 0.01
N SER A 121 11.76 -1.90 1.22
CA SER A 121 10.81 -2.02 2.31
C SER A 121 10.51 -0.67 2.94
N SER A 122 9.25 -0.45 3.32
CA SER A 122 8.83 0.79 4.00
C SER A 122 9.54 1.01 5.32
N THR A 123 9.86 -0.06 6.05
CA THR A 123 10.59 0.00 7.31
C THR A 123 12.00 0.52 7.09
N LEU A 124 12.73 -0.03 6.11
CA LEU A 124 14.09 0.41 5.79
C LEU A 124 14.11 1.84 5.24
N VAL A 125 13.16 2.22 4.39
CA VAL A 125 13.04 3.60 3.88
C VAL A 125 12.90 4.58 5.04
N ARG A 126 12.00 4.32 5.99
CA ARG A 126 11.83 5.18 7.16
C ARG A 126 13.07 5.21 8.05
N GLN A 127 13.75 4.09 8.21
CA GLN A 127 14.98 4.02 8.99
C GLN A 127 16.08 4.87 8.37
N ILE A 128 16.29 4.75 7.05
CA ILE A 128 17.28 5.57 6.33
C ILE A 128 16.94 7.07 6.47
N ALA A 129 15.68 7.44 6.22
CA ALA A 129 15.23 8.83 6.36
C ALA A 129 15.40 9.35 7.79
N GLY A 130 15.11 8.53 8.81
CA GLY A 130 15.26 8.87 10.22
C GLY A 130 16.70 9.18 10.63
N TYR A 131 17.67 8.59 9.94
CA TYR A 131 19.09 8.92 10.11
C TYR A 131 19.59 10.06 9.19
N GLY A 132 18.68 10.72 8.47
CA GLY A 132 19.03 11.79 7.54
C GLY A 132 19.59 11.32 6.20
N GLY A 133 19.44 10.02 5.88
CA GLY A 133 19.88 9.46 4.61
C GLY A 133 18.97 9.82 3.45
N ASP A 134 19.52 9.80 2.24
CA ASP A 134 18.78 10.06 1.02
C ASP A 134 17.96 8.84 0.59
N VAL A 135 16.64 9.02 0.46
CA VAL A 135 15.68 7.98 0.04
C VAL A 135 15.13 8.21 -1.37
N SER A 136 15.67 9.17 -2.11
CA SER A 136 15.15 9.59 -3.41
C SER A 136 15.07 8.48 -4.46
N GLN A 137 15.93 7.47 -4.37
CA GLN A 137 15.91 6.32 -5.29
C GLN A 137 14.83 5.28 -4.94
N PHE A 138 14.20 5.37 -3.76
CA PHE A 138 13.25 4.36 -3.27
C PHE A 138 11.80 4.83 -3.28
N VAL A 139 11.59 6.14 -3.30
CA VAL A 139 10.27 6.76 -3.19
C VAL A 139 10.10 7.89 -4.20
N HIS A 140 8.84 8.23 -4.48
CA HIS A 140 8.52 9.40 -5.29
C HIS A 140 9.07 10.68 -4.63
N PRO A 141 9.51 11.69 -5.41
CA PRO A 141 10.06 12.94 -4.84
C PRO A 141 9.17 13.63 -3.81
N VAL A 142 7.85 13.60 -3.97
CA VAL A 142 6.91 14.18 -3.01
C VAL A 142 6.98 13.46 -1.65
N VAL A 143 7.14 12.14 -1.66
CA VAL A 143 7.28 11.33 -0.45
C VAL A 143 8.65 11.57 0.21
N ALA A 144 9.71 11.67 -0.60
CA ALA A 144 11.06 11.99 -0.09
C ALA A 144 11.09 13.32 0.64
N ARG A 145 10.46 14.35 0.09
CA ARG A 145 10.32 15.67 0.75
C ARG A 145 9.57 15.57 2.07
N ALA A 146 8.43 14.88 2.08
CA ALA A 146 7.61 14.71 3.28
C ALA A 146 8.37 13.99 4.41
N LEU A 147 9.19 13.00 4.08
CA LEU A 147 10.06 12.31 5.05
C LEU A 147 11.17 13.24 5.57
N ALA A 148 11.78 14.02 4.70
CA ALA A 148 12.84 14.99 5.09
C ALA A 148 12.30 16.10 5.99
N ASP A 149 11.07 16.57 5.72
CA ASP A 149 10.41 17.64 6.47
C ASP A 149 9.79 17.16 7.81
N GLY A 150 9.77 15.86 8.05
CA GLY A 150 9.11 15.29 9.21
C GLY A 150 7.58 15.36 9.16
N THR A 151 6.99 15.52 7.98
CA THR A 151 5.54 15.54 7.77
C THR A 151 4.91 14.15 7.94
N ILE A 152 5.69 13.11 7.66
CA ILE A 152 5.30 11.71 7.82
C ILE A 152 6.44 10.89 8.42
#